data_e245ce20bcad22519bb43010b5edaa1f
#
_entry.id   e245ce20bcad22519bb43010b5edaa1f
#
_cell.length_a   1.000
_cell.length_b   1.000
_cell.length_c   1.000
_cell.angle_alpha   90.00
_cell.angle_beta   90.00
_cell.angle_gamma   90.00
#
_symmetry.space_group_name_H-M   'P 1'
#
loop_
_entity.id
_entity.type
_entity.pdbx_description
1 polymer ?
#
loop_
_entity_poly.entity_id
_entity_poly.type
_entity_poly.pdbx_seq_one_letter_code
_entity_poly.pdbx_strand_id
1 'polypeptide(L)'
;SRLAWGIPLPFDEDYVTYVWFDALVNYVSFSGWGEPGCRWPADVHTIGKDILVPAHGIYWTIMLRALGIEQPKHFLVHGWWHLRGEKMSKTTGNVIDPLELVDRYGADAFRYYVLREMTVGQDADFSPENLAGRYRSDLGNDFGNLVNRAISMIRRYRGGLIPKAPL
;
A
#
# COMPACT_ATOMS: atom_id res chain seq x y z
N SER A 1 -17.21 28.58 8.18
CA SER A 1 -17.10 27.12 8.43
C SER A 1 -18.38 26.62 9.11
N ARG A 2 -18.82 25.38 8.76
CA ARG A 2 -19.89 24.70 9.50
C ARG A 2 -19.40 24.08 10.81
N LEU A 3 -18.08 24.08 11.02
CA LEU A 3 -17.43 23.53 12.20
C LEU A 3 -17.09 24.68 13.16
N ALA A 4 -17.60 24.60 14.38
CA ALA A 4 -17.24 25.51 15.46
C ALA A 4 -15.88 25.19 16.11
N TRP A 5 -15.20 24.15 15.63
CA TRP A 5 -13.94 23.63 16.13
C TRP A 5 -12.92 23.48 15.01
N GLY A 6 -11.67 23.85 15.26
CA GLY A 6 -10.58 23.71 14.32
C GLY A 6 -9.44 24.69 14.64
N ILE A 7 -8.36 24.62 13.85
CA ILE A 7 -7.23 25.55 13.92
C ILE A 7 -7.59 26.78 13.10
N PRO A 8 -7.77 28.00 13.70
CA PRO A 8 -8.12 29.19 12.97
C PRO A 8 -7.02 29.57 11.97
N LEU A 9 -7.40 30.16 10.84
CA LEU A 9 -6.42 30.74 9.92
C LEU A 9 -5.87 32.05 10.52
N PRO A 10 -4.55 32.26 10.50
CA PRO A 10 -3.95 33.44 11.13
C PRO A 10 -4.30 34.77 10.44
N PHE A 11 -4.83 34.72 9.23
CA PHE A 11 -5.23 35.88 8.43
C PHE A 11 -6.75 36.01 8.28
N ASP A 12 -7.54 35.04 8.78
CA ASP A 12 -9.01 35.09 8.74
C ASP A 12 -9.57 34.12 9.78
N GLU A 13 -9.91 34.63 10.96
CA GLU A 13 -10.37 33.81 12.11
C GLU A 13 -11.77 33.20 11.92
N ASP A 14 -12.54 33.65 10.93
CA ASP A 14 -13.84 33.04 10.58
C ASP A 14 -13.68 31.69 9.88
N TYR A 15 -12.44 31.30 9.52
CA TYR A 15 -12.12 30.07 8.86
C TYR A 15 -11.12 29.23 9.66
N VAL A 16 -11.22 27.92 9.48
CA VAL A 16 -10.30 26.95 10.08
C VAL A 16 -9.50 26.23 9.00
N THR A 17 -8.31 25.78 9.35
CA THR A 17 -7.46 24.98 8.47
C THR A 17 -8.20 23.73 8.00
N TYR A 18 -8.16 23.46 6.71
CA TYR A 18 -8.74 22.25 6.13
C TYR A 18 -7.84 21.04 6.41
N VAL A 19 -8.48 19.94 6.84
CA VAL A 19 -7.77 18.72 7.28
C VAL A 19 -6.72 18.21 6.27
N TRP A 20 -6.98 18.33 4.99
CA TRP A 20 -6.03 17.90 3.97
C TRP A 20 -4.76 18.77 3.91
N PHE A 21 -4.81 20.01 4.35
CA PHE A 21 -3.60 20.82 4.45
C PHE A 21 -2.62 20.25 5.49
N ASP A 22 -3.12 19.83 6.63
CA ASP A 22 -2.33 19.18 7.68
C ASP A 22 -1.93 17.76 7.26
N ALA A 23 -2.88 16.95 6.82
CA ALA A 23 -2.64 15.56 6.49
C ALA A 23 -1.62 15.35 5.36
N LEU A 24 -1.61 16.21 4.33
CA LEU A 24 -0.74 16.01 3.16
C LEU A 24 0.73 16.36 3.44
N VAL A 25 1.01 17.32 4.32
CA VAL A 25 2.39 17.70 4.62
C VAL A 25 3.18 16.62 5.35
N ASN A 26 2.50 15.63 5.94
CA ASN A 26 3.17 14.52 6.62
C ASN A 26 4.11 13.73 5.70
N TYR A 27 3.78 13.59 4.44
CA TYR A 27 4.62 12.87 3.46
C TYR A 27 6.02 13.46 3.35
N VAL A 28 6.12 14.78 3.31
CA VAL A 28 7.39 15.50 3.25
C VAL A 28 8.08 15.48 4.61
N SER A 29 7.33 15.74 5.69
CA SER A 29 7.86 15.75 7.06
C SER A 29 8.46 14.41 7.46
N PHE A 30 7.74 13.30 7.25
CA PHE A 30 8.22 11.96 7.59
C PHE A 30 9.28 11.41 6.62
N SER A 31 9.44 12.01 5.45
CA SER A 31 10.57 11.68 4.56
C SER A 31 11.89 12.31 5.00
N GLY A 32 11.87 13.15 6.03
CA GLY A 32 13.04 13.87 6.55
C GLY A 32 13.42 15.07 5.68
N TRP A 33 12.44 15.75 5.08
CA TRP A 33 12.70 16.91 4.23
C TRP A 33 13.44 18.01 5.01
N GLY A 34 14.53 18.51 4.42
CA GLY A 34 15.42 19.48 5.06
C GLY A 34 16.54 18.86 5.91
N GLU A 35 16.52 17.54 6.15
CA GLU A 35 17.51 16.83 6.93
C GLU A 35 18.47 16.00 6.05
N PRO A 36 19.68 15.72 6.50
CA PRO A 36 20.58 14.79 5.82
C PRO A 36 19.95 13.39 5.73
N GLY A 37 19.91 12.84 4.51
CA GLY A 37 19.29 11.53 4.25
C GLY A 37 17.81 11.58 3.91
N CYS A 38 17.29 12.74 3.60
CA CYS A 38 15.93 12.92 3.07
C CYS A 38 15.64 11.94 1.94
N ARG A 39 14.44 11.33 1.99
CA ARG A 39 13.96 10.36 0.98
C ARG A 39 12.87 10.94 0.07
N TRP A 40 12.72 12.24 0.05
CA TRP A 40 11.85 12.92 -0.88
C TRP A 40 12.64 13.38 -2.12
N PRO A 41 12.08 13.33 -3.34
CA PRO A 41 10.72 12.93 -3.69
C PRO A 41 10.50 11.42 -3.67
N ALA A 42 9.26 11.02 -3.39
CA ALA A 42 8.86 9.61 -3.46
C ALA A 42 8.89 9.11 -4.92
N ASP A 43 9.45 7.92 -5.14
CA ASP A 43 9.39 7.27 -6.46
C ASP A 43 7.96 6.84 -6.78
N VAL A 44 7.25 6.30 -5.79
CA VAL A 44 5.86 5.90 -5.91
C VAL A 44 5.07 6.38 -4.70
N HIS A 45 3.96 7.05 -4.93
CA HIS A 45 3.00 7.46 -3.94
C HIS A 45 1.78 6.56 -4.04
N THR A 46 1.64 5.60 -3.12
CA THR A 46 0.53 4.65 -3.11
C THR A 46 -0.65 5.23 -2.35
N ILE A 47 -1.80 5.34 -2.99
CA ILE A 47 -3.00 5.96 -2.45
C ILE A 47 -4.28 5.21 -2.84
N GLY A 48 -5.32 5.33 -2.01
CA GLY A 48 -6.66 4.87 -2.36
C GLY A 48 -7.34 5.76 -3.40
N LYS A 49 -8.18 5.18 -4.23
CA LYS A 49 -8.90 5.91 -5.29
C LYS A 49 -9.79 7.04 -4.76
N ASP A 50 -10.30 6.90 -3.54
CA ASP A 50 -11.20 7.86 -2.88
C ASP A 50 -10.51 9.15 -2.44
N ILE A 51 -9.20 9.12 -2.27
CA ILE A 51 -8.40 10.29 -1.88
C ILE A 51 -7.55 10.84 -3.02
N LEU A 52 -7.67 10.29 -4.23
CA LEU A 52 -6.94 10.82 -5.38
C LEU A 52 -7.44 12.22 -5.73
N VAL A 53 -8.75 12.39 -5.92
CA VAL A 53 -9.35 13.67 -6.30
C VAL A 53 -10.33 14.14 -5.23
N PRO A 54 -10.17 15.37 -4.70
CA PRO A 54 -9.16 16.38 -5.08
C PRO A 54 -7.85 16.32 -4.29
N ALA A 55 -7.77 15.50 -3.20
CA ALA A 55 -6.74 15.64 -2.19
C ALA A 55 -5.31 15.49 -2.75
N HIS A 56 -4.96 14.34 -3.33
CA HIS A 56 -3.60 14.05 -3.78
C HIS A 56 -3.32 14.57 -5.19
N GLY A 57 -4.28 14.44 -6.10
CA GLY A 57 -4.09 14.83 -7.50
C GLY A 57 -4.15 16.34 -7.73
N ILE A 58 -4.84 17.08 -6.85
CA ILE A 58 -5.00 18.53 -7.01
C ILE A 58 -4.32 19.28 -5.87
N TYR A 59 -4.83 19.15 -4.64
CA TYR A 59 -4.33 19.97 -3.52
C TYR A 59 -2.86 19.70 -3.23
N TRP A 60 -2.47 18.44 -3.13
CA TRP A 60 -1.09 18.06 -2.83
C TRP A 60 -0.11 18.54 -3.90
N THR A 61 -0.43 18.34 -5.15
CA THR A 61 0.42 18.80 -6.26
C THR A 61 0.54 20.31 -6.32
N ILE A 62 -0.54 21.04 -6.02
CA ILE A 62 -0.51 22.51 -5.93
C ILE A 62 0.34 22.97 -4.74
N MET A 63 0.18 22.35 -3.57
CA MET A 63 0.96 22.69 -2.37
C MET A 63 2.45 22.49 -2.60
N LEU A 64 2.88 21.35 -3.12
CA LEU A 64 4.28 21.09 -3.44
C LEU A 64 4.83 22.11 -4.42
N ARG A 65 4.08 22.40 -5.49
CA ARG A 65 4.49 23.36 -6.48
C ARG A 65 4.60 24.79 -5.93
N ALA A 66 3.67 25.20 -5.09
CA ALA A 66 3.70 26.52 -4.43
C ALA A 66 4.90 26.69 -3.49
N LEU A 67 5.35 25.59 -2.86
CA LEU A 67 6.51 25.56 -1.97
C LEU A 67 7.83 25.33 -2.69
N GLY A 68 7.83 25.12 -4.01
CA GLY A 68 9.03 24.78 -4.77
C GLY A 68 9.59 23.38 -4.44
N ILE A 69 8.76 22.51 -3.90
CA ILE A 69 9.13 21.13 -3.55
C ILE A 69 8.84 20.22 -4.75
N GLU A 70 9.77 19.30 -5.03
CA GLU A 70 9.66 18.35 -6.14
C GLU A 70 8.45 17.42 -5.97
N GLN A 71 7.77 17.11 -7.07
CA GLN A 71 6.61 16.22 -7.10
C GLN A 71 7.02 14.75 -6.92
N PRO A 72 6.15 13.88 -6.36
CA PRO A 72 6.36 12.44 -6.46
C PRO A 72 6.34 12.00 -7.92
N LYS A 73 7.16 11.00 -8.27
CA LYS A 73 7.32 10.59 -9.68
C LYS A 73 6.09 9.88 -10.22
N HIS A 74 5.44 9.06 -9.39
CA HIS A 74 4.27 8.27 -9.79
C HIS A 74 3.23 8.21 -8.68
N PHE A 75 1.95 8.18 -9.06
CA PHE A 75 0.85 7.78 -8.20
C PHE A 75 0.41 6.35 -8.55
N LEU A 76 0.49 5.44 -7.58
CA LEU A 76 -0.12 4.12 -7.67
C LEU A 76 -1.47 4.17 -6.96
N VAL A 77 -2.53 4.16 -7.74
CA VAL A 77 -3.90 4.29 -7.22
C VAL A 77 -4.53 2.91 -7.14
N HIS A 78 -4.91 2.49 -5.94
CA HIS A 78 -5.59 1.21 -5.73
C HIS A 78 -7.08 1.40 -5.42
N GLY A 79 -7.87 0.36 -5.70
CA GLY A 79 -9.29 0.29 -5.38
C GLY A 79 -9.55 0.00 -3.89
N TRP A 80 -10.80 -0.19 -3.55
CA TRP A 80 -11.20 -0.59 -2.20
C TRP A 80 -11.16 -2.09 -2.02
N TRP A 81 -10.88 -2.49 -0.78
CA TRP A 81 -11.16 -3.84 -0.33
C TRP A 81 -12.58 -3.90 0.22
N HIS A 82 -13.38 -4.76 -0.37
CA HIS A 82 -14.69 -5.11 0.12
C HIS A 82 -14.64 -6.42 0.91
N LEU A 83 -15.63 -6.65 1.75
CA LEU A 83 -15.88 -7.92 2.38
C LEU A 83 -17.32 -8.32 2.06
N ARG A 84 -17.50 -9.40 1.31
CA ARG A 84 -18.81 -9.87 0.84
C ARG A 84 -19.58 -8.82 0.04
N GLY A 85 -18.88 -8.10 -0.83
CA GLY A 85 -19.44 -7.04 -1.67
C GLY A 85 -19.69 -5.70 -0.96
N GLU A 86 -19.41 -5.59 0.35
CA GLU A 86 -19.58 -4.36 1.10
C GLU A 86 -18.23 -3.72 1.46
N LYS A 87 -18.17 -2.39 1.42
CA LYS A 87 -16.95 -1.67 1.83
C LYS A 87 -16.65 -1.96 3.31
N MET A 88 -15.41 -2.36 3.61
CA MET A 88 -14.97 -2.54 4.99
C MET A 88 -15.05 -1.22 5.76
N SER A 89 -15.70 -1.26 6.91
CA SER A 89 -15.87 -0.09 7.78
C SER A 89 -15.83 -0.50 9.25
N LYS A 90 -15.07 0.24 10.04
CA LYS A 90 -15.04 0.05 11.50
C LYS A 90 -16.41 0.26 12.15
N THR A 91 -17.22 1.12 11.56
CA THR A 91 -18.56 1.47 12.09
C THR A 91 -19.55 0.31 11.91
N THR A 92 -19.42 -0.47 10.85
CA THR A 92 -20.30 -1.62 10.56
C THR A 92 -19.75 -2.93 11.13
N GLY A 93 -18.54 -2.93 11.68
CA GLY A 93 -17.91 -4.13 12.26
C GLY A 93 -17.47 -5.18 11.24
N ASN A 94 -17.59 -4.92 9.94
CA ASN A 94 -17.17 -5.82 8.87
C ASN A 94 -15.69 -5.60 8.49
N VAL A 95 -14.80 -5.61 9.49
CA VAL A 95 -13.36 -5.44 9.30
C VAL A 95 -12.65 -6.74 9.61
N ILE A 96 -11.71 -7.10 8.77
CA ILE A 96 -10.80 -8.23 9.02
C ILE A 96 -9.56 -7.69 9.70
N ASP A 97 -9.18 -8.30 10.83
CA ASP A 97 -7.90 -8.01 11.47
C ASP A 97 -6.77 -8.69 10.68
N PRO A 98 -5.86 -7.91 10.05
CA PRO A 98 -4.74 -8.49 9.33
C PRO A 98 -3.77 -9.26 10.24
N LEU A 99 -3.70 -8.95 11.54
CA LEU A 99 -2.81 -9.63 12.47
C LEU A 99 -3.20 -11.10 12.68
N GLU A 100 -4.51 -11.40 12.80
CA GLU A 100 -4.98 -12.77 12.90
C GLU A 100 -4.60 -13.61 11.67
N LEU A 101 -4.61 -12.99 10.49
CA LEU A 101 -4.22 -13.66 9.25
C LEU A 101 -2.71 -13.85 9.14
N VAL A 102 -1.95 -12.87 9.62
CA VAL A 102 -0.48 -12.95 9.69
C VAL A 102 -0.05 -14.04 10.67
N ASP A 103 -0.69 -14.15 11.82
CA ASP A 103 -0.42 -15.22 12.79
C ASP A 103 -0.71 -16.62 12.22
N ARG A 104 -1.73 -16.74 11.38
CA ARG A 104 -2.14 -18.02 10.79
C ARG A 104 -1.35 -18.42 9.55
N TYR A 105 -1.05 -17.49 8.66
CA TYR A 105 -0.46 -17.78 7.34
C TYR A 105 0.96 -17.24 7.16
N GLY A 106 1.42 -16.38 8.06
CA GLY A 106 2.65 -15.63 7.93
C GLY A 106 2.48 -14.31 7.15
N ALA A 107 3.31 -13.32 7.47
CA ALA A 107 3.24 -11.98 6.87
C ALA A 107 3.45 -12.01 5.35
N ASP A 108 4.37 -12.83 4.86
CA ASP A 108 4.68 -12.89 3.43
C ASP A 108 3.53 -13.48 2.61
N ALA A 109 2.84 -14.50 3.13
CA ALA A 109 1.68 -15.07 2.45
C ALA A 109 0.52 -14.08 2.40
N PHE A 110 0.28 -13.34 3.49
CA PHE A 110 -0.74 -12.30 3.51
C PHE A 110 -0.41 -11.16 2.52
N ARG A 111 0.84 -10.70 2.49
CA ARG A 111 1.30 -9.65 1.54
C ARG A 111 1.19 -10.13 0.09
N TYR A 112 1.58 -11.37 -0.18
CA TYR A 112 1.40 -11.99 -1.49
C TYR A 112 -0.06 -11.95 -1.93
N TYR A 113 -0.98 -12.39 -1.06
CA TYR A 113 -2.41 -12.41 -1.35
C TYR A 113 -2.94 -11.01 -1.70
N VAL A 114 -2.65 -10.02 -0.86
CA VAL A 114 -3.13 -8.64 -1.08
C VAL A 114 -2.66 -8.08 -2.42
N LEU A 115 -1.40 -8.33 -2.79
CA LEU A 115 -0.85 -7.84 -4.05
C LEU A 115 -1.33 -8.65 -5.28
N ARG A 116 -1.64 -9.93 -5.08
CA ARG A 116 -2.00 -10.84 -6.17
C ARG A 116 -3.48 -10.79 -6.51
N GLU A 117 -4.33 -10.58 -5.53
CA GLU A 117 -5.79 -10.65 -5.69
C GLU A 117 -6.37 -9.35 -6.27
N MET A 118 -5.82 -8.20 -5.89
CA MET A 118 -6.31 -6.93 -6.38
C MET A 118 -5.68 -6.54 -7.72
N THR A 119 -6.51 -6.31 -8.72
CA THR A 119 -6.06 -5.65 -9.96
C THR A 119 -5.92 -4.16 -9.68
N VAL A 120 -4.77 -3.58 -10.03
CA VAL A 120 -4.50 -2.15 -9.82
C VAL A 120 -5.60 -1.29 -10.44
N GLY A 121 -6.13 -0.35 -9.67
CA GLY A 121 -7.20 0.55 -10.07
C GLY A 121 -8.62 -0.01 -9.94
N GLN A 122 -8.76 -1.29 -9.63
CA GLN A 122 -10.06 -1.94 -9.43
C GLN A 122 -10.30 -2.28 -7.97
N ASP A 123 -11.58 -2.40 -7.58
CA ASP A 123 -11.95 -2.92 -6.28
C ASP A 123 -11.75 -4.43 -6.23
N ALA A 124 -11.48 -4.96 -5.05
CA ALA A 124 -11.37 -6.39 -4.82
C ALA A 124 -12.19 -6.80 -3.60
N ASP A 125 -12.69 -8.03 -3.62
CA ASP A 125 -13.42 -8.60 -2.48
C ASP A 125 -12.47 -9.49 -1.67
N PHE A 126 -12.33 -9.19 -0.40
CA PHE A 126 -11.49 -9.97 0.51
C PHE A 126 -12.24 -11.22 0.94
N SER A 127 -11.60 -12.37 0.84
CA SER A 127 -12.13 -13.63 1.31
C SER A 127 -11.03 -14.45 2.00
N PRO A 128 -11.24 -14.86 3.27
CA PRO A 128 -10.33 -15.80 3.92
C PRO A 128 -10.18 -17.11 3.15
N GLU A 129 -11.23 -17.54 2.47
CA GLU A 129 -11.25 -18.76 1.63
C GLU A 129 -10.36 -18.57 0.40
N ASN A 130 -10.40 -17.39 -0.25
CA ASN A 130 -9.53 -17.07 -1.37
C ASN A 130 -8.07 -16.99 -0.93
N LEU A 131 -7.79 -16.39 0.24
CA LEU A 131 -6.44 -16.40 0.81
C LEU A 131 -5.93 -17.82 1.02
N ALA A 132 -6.73 -18.67 1.66
CA ALA A 132 -6.37 -20.08 1.85
C ALA A 132 -6.21 -20.84 0.52
N GLY A 133 -7.01 -20.49 -0.49
CA GLY A 133 -6.89 -20.99 -1.85
C GLY A 133 -5.55 -20.62 -2.50
N ARG A 134 -5.22 -19.34 -2.52
CA ARG A 134 -3.95 -18.83 -3.05
C ARG A 134 -2.74 -19.38 -2.31
N TYR A 135 -2.82 -19.47 -0.98
CA TYR A 135 -1.76 -20.07 -0.17
C TYR A 135 -1.44 -21.50 -0.62
N ARG A 136 -2.47 -22.32 -0.87
CA ARG A 136 -2.28 -23.71 -1.31
C ARG A 136 -1.88 -23.82 -2.78
N SER A 137 -2.58 -23.10 -3.68
CA SER A 137 -2.33 -23.21 -5.13
C SER A 137 -1.02 -22.54 -5.51
N ASP A 138 -0.93 -21.24 -5.26
CA ASP A 138 0.16 -20.44 -5.81
C ASP A 138 1.47 -20.66 -5.03
N LEU A 139 1.41 -20.62 -3.70
CA LEU A 139 2.61 -20.79 -2.87
C LEU A 139 2.97 -22.26 -2.63
N GLY A 140 1.98 -23.10 -2.28
CA GLY A 140 2.22 -24.52 -2.01
C GLY A 140 2.48 -25.32 -3.27
N ASN A 141 1.52 -25.34 -4.20
CA ASN A 141 1.63 -26.18 -5.39
C ASN A 141 2.57 -25.58 -6.45
N ASP A 142 2.35 -24.34 -6.88
CA ASP A 142 3.14 -23.79 -7.99
C ASP A 142 4.56 -23.45 -7.57
N PHE A 143 4.73 -22.53 -6.62
CA PHE A 143 6.05 -22.09 -6.18
C PHE A 143 6.78 -23.19 -5.41
N GLY A 144 6.11 -23.88 -4.50
CA GLY A 144 6.70 -24.96 -3.72
C GLY A 144 7.17 -26.12 -4.59
N ASN A 145 6.40 -26.54 -5.60
CA ASN A 145 6.81 -27.55 -6.56
C ASN A 145 7.97 -27.09 -7.45
N LEU A 146 7.98 -25.82 -7.88
CA LEU A 146 9.10 -25.27 -8.63
C LEU A 146 10.40 -25.38 -7.81
N VAL A 147 10.38 -24.91 -6.56
CA VAL A 147 11.55 -24.97 -5.67
C VAL A 147 11.99 -26.41 -5.42
N ASN A 148 11.03 -27.30 -5.09
CA ASN A 148 11.35 -28.72 -4.84
C ASN A 148 11.96 -29.39 -6.07
N ARG A 149 11.42 -29.16 -7.26
CA ARG A 149 11.95 -29.70 -8.52
C ARG A 149 13.35 -29.15 -8.82
N ALA A 150 13.56 -27.85 -8.68
CA ALA A 150 14.84 -27.21 -8.91
C ALA A 150 15.92 -27.78 -7.98
N ILE A 151 15.64 -27.87 -6.68
CA ILE A 151 16.56 -28.43 -5.68
C ILE A 151 16.82 -29.91 -5.97
N SER A 152 15.81 -30.69 -6.30
CA SER A 152 15.97 -32.11 -6.63
C SER A 152 16.85 -32.33 -7.86
N MET A 153 16.70 -31.51 -8.88
CA MET A 153 17.56 -31.54 -10.08
C MET A 153 19.01 -31.14 -9.76
N ILE A 154 19.20 -30.09 -8.96
CA ILE A 154 20.53 -29.65 -8.52
C ILE A 154 21.23 -30.79 -7.74
N ARG A 155 20.52 -31.42 -6.81
CA ARG A 155 21.07 -32.57 -6.06
C ARG A 155 21.40 -33.73 -6.96
N ARG A 156 20.51 -34.10 -7.88
CA ARG A 156 20.68 -35.27 -8.76
C ARG A 156 21.78 -35.08 -9.80
N TYR A 157 21.89 -33.92 -10.44
CA TYR A 157 22.76 -33.70 -11.58
C TYR A 157 24.04 -32.93 -11.25
N ARG A 158 24.09 -32.26 -10.10
CA ARG A 158 25.20 -31.39 -9.69
C ARG A 158 25.72 -31.67 -8.28
N GLY A 159 25.32 -32.77 -7.68
CA GLY A 159 25.74 -33.12 -6.31
C GLY A 159 25.41 -32.07 -5.26
N GLY A 160 24.36 -31.28 -5.49
CA GLY A 160 23.95 -30.18 -4.58
C GLY A 160 24.64 -28.83 -4.81
N LEU A 161 25.56 -28.74 -5.78
CA LEU A 161 26.30 -27.51 -6.08
C LEU A 161 25.55 -26.65 -7.12
N ILE A 162 25.31 -25.40 -6.79
CA ILE A 162 24.78 -24.40 -7.73
C ILE A 162 25.97 -23.82 -8.49
N PRO A 163 26.02 -23.94 -9.84
CA PRO A 163 27.10 -23.35 -10.62
C PRO A 163 27.06 -21.83 -10.52
N LYS A 164 28.23 -21.19 -10.42
CA LYS A 164 28.29 -19.72 -10.56
C LYS A 164 27.86 -19.36 -11.97
N ALA A 165 26.89 -18.49 -12.09
CA ALA A 165 26.55 -17.93 -13.39
C ALA A 165 27.77 -17.15 -13.92
N PRO A 166 28.12 -17.26 -15.19
CA PRO A 166 29.06 -16.32 -15.79
C PRO A 166 28.40 -14.94 -15.73
N LEU A 167 29.10 -13.97 -15.12
CA LEU A 167 28.72 -12.55 -15.12
C LEU A 167 28.83 -12.00 -16.54
#